data_efe3b128c30f8cc1e5c729e8380e74c1
#
_entry.id   efe3b128c30f8cc1e5c729e8380e74c1
#
_cell.length_a   1.000
_cell.length_b   1.000
_cell.length_c   1.000
_cell.angle_alpha   90.00
_cell.angle_beta   90.00
_cell.angle_gamma   90.00
#
_symmetry.space_group_name_H-M   'P 1'
#
loop_
_entity.id
_entity.type
_entity.pdbx_description
1 polymer ?
#
loop_
_entity_poly.entity_id
_entity_poly.type
_entity_poly.pdbx_seq_one_letter_code
_entity_poly.pdbx_strand_id
1 'polypeptide(L)'
;YFALKKLNKKVNDKEIQRFIKEFNIMKQINNPYILKVYSLDENKKEYIMEYVDFTLKEYIHKNNSKLSSDERISLGIQIIKGIKTLWNKNILHRDISLKNILIKQYDDIVVIKISDFGLVKELNSELTSENTEIKGSLNEISRLQKKGFNNYDKSDEIYALSRVLYFIATGRTNLINTKCDF
;
A
#
# COMPACT_ATOMS: atom_id res chain seq x y z
N TYR A 1 -20.20 -2.50 8.86
CA TYR A 1 -19.08 -2.95 9.71
C TYR A 1 -17.94 -1.95 9.61
N PHE A 2 -17.19 -1.76 10.73
CA PHE A 2 -15.99 -0.92 10.83
C PHE A 2 -14.85 -1.75 11.40
N ALA A 3 -13.62 -1.33 11.10
CA ALA A 3 -12.42 -1.87 11.72
C ALA A 3 -11.78 -0.82 12.61
N LEU A 4 -11.12 -1.26 13.67
CA LEU A 4 -10.37 -0.43 14.59
C LEU A 4 -8.88 -0.72 14.43
N LYS A 5 -8.09 0.30 14.06
CA LYS A 5 -6.62 0.21 14.10
C LYS A 5 -6.14 0.89 15.39
N LYS A 6 -5.34 0.17 16.17
CA LYS A 6 -4.83 0.63 17.46
C LYS A 6 -3.33 0.40 17.57
N LEU A 7 -2.61 1.38 18.10
CA LEU A 7 -1.19 1.22 18.42
C LEU A 7 -1.02 0.37 19.69
N ASN A 8 0.04 -0.42 19.69
CA ASN A 8 0.43 -1.18 20.88
C ASN A 8 0.76 -0.25 22.05
N LYS A 9 0.65 -0.75 23.29
CA LYS A 9 0.87 0.04 24.52
C LYS A 9 2.29 0.58 24.67
N LYS A 10 3.30 -0.08 24.04
CA LYS A 10 4.72 0.31 24.11
C LYS A 10 5.15 0.88 22.76
N VAL A 11 4.78 2.12 22.48
CA VAL A 11 5.19 2.85 21.27
C VAL A 11 5.88 4.16 21.67
N ASN A 12 6.88 4.55 20.88
CA ASN A 12 7.56 5.84 21.05
C ASN A 12 6.81 6.97 20.35
N ASP A 13 7.21 8.23 20.64
CA ASP A 13 6.53 9.40 20.10
C ASP A 13 6.59 9.47 18.56
N LYS A 14 7.67 8.97 17.93
CA LYS A 14 7.78 8.92 16.47
C LYS A 14 6.73 8.01 15.85
N GLU A 15 6.45 6.88 16.49
CA GLU A 15 5.40 5.94 16.02
C GLU A 15 4.01 6.54 16.19
N ILE A 16 3.77 7.26 17.27
CA ILE A 16 2.50 7.99 17.49
C ILE A 16 2.32 9.06 16.41
N GLN A 17 3.33 9.88 16.14
CA GLN A 17 3.26 10.91 15.10
C GLN A 17 3.06 10.30 13.70
N ARG A 18 3.70 9.19 13.37
CA ARG A 18 3.47 8.45 12.11
C ARG A 18 2.03 7.97 12.00
N PHE A 19 1.48 7.44 13.08
CA PHE A 19 0.10 6.95 13.13
C PHE A 19 -0.92 8.07 12.91
N ILE A 20 -0.73 9.22 13.56
CA ILE A 20 -1.57 10.41 13.37
C ILE A 20 -1.43 10.94 11.94
N LYS A 21 -0.20 11.03 11.42
CA LYS A 21 0.06 11.46 10.04
C LYS A 21 -0.59 10.52 9.02
N GLU A 22 -0.49 9.21 9.20
CA GLU A 22 -1.17 8.21 8.38
C GLU A 22 -2.67 8.46 8.28
N PHE A 23 -3.33 8.63 9.44
CA PHE A 23 -4.76 8.94 9.49
C PHE A 23 -5.09 10.24 8.74
N ASN A 24 -4.37 11.32 9.02
CA ASN A 24 -4.62 12.62 8.43
C ASN A 24 -4.47 12.62 6.89
N ILE A 25 -3.47 11.91 6.36
CA ILE A 25 -3.26 11.78 4.92
C ILE A 25 -4.43 10.99 4.30
N MET A 26 -4.80 9.85 4.85
CA MET A 26 -5.91 9.06 4.33
C MET A 26 -7.24 9.82 4.42
N LYS A 27 -7.46 10.60 5.48
CA LYS A 27 -8.67 11.40 5.67
C LYS A 27 -8.88 12.47 4.59
N GLN A 28 -7.79 13.01 4.04
CA GLN A 28 -7.81 14.04 3.00
C GLN A 28 -8.00 13.47 1.58
N ILE A 29 -7.92 12.14 1.41
CA ILE A 29 -8.01 11.52 0.10
C ILE A 29 -9.40 10.91 -0.08
N ASN A 30 -10.21 11.55 -0.92
CA ASN A 30 -11.51 11.01 -1.32
C ASN A 30 -11.36 10.25 -2.64
N ASN A 31 -11.09 8.94 -2.55
CA ASN A 31 -10.95 8.07 -3.71
C ASN A 31 -11.44 6.66 -3.36
N PRO A 32 -12.22 5.97 -4.22
CA PRO A 32 -12.77 4.64 -3.94
C PRO A 32 -11.69 3.56 -3.73
N TYR A 33 -10.48 3.78 -4.25
CA TYR A 33 -9.36 2.84 -4.16
C TYR A 33 -8.40 3.12 -3.00
N ILE A 34 -8.71 4.09 -2.14
CA ILE A 34 -7.97 4.38 -0.90
C ILE A 34 -8.85 3.98 0.28
N LEU A 35 -8.27 3.31 1.27
CA LEU A 35 -8.98 2.90 2.47
C LEU A 35 -9.55 4.11 3.20
N LYS A 36 -10.85 4.10 3.45
CA LYS A 36 -11.53 5.20 4.12
C LYS A 36 -11.32 5.15 5.62
N VAL A 37 -10.95 6.27 6.21
CA VAL A 37 -10.87 6.45 7.67
C VAL A 37 -11.94 7.43 8.15
N TYR A 38 -12.43 7.24 9.38
CA TYR A 38 -13.60 7.96 9.89
C TYR A 38 -13.25 8.91 11.04
N SER A 39 -12.72 8.40 12.13
CA SER A 39 -12.40 9.17 13.33
C SER A 39 -11.12 8.67 13.99
N LEU A 40 -10.39 9.59 14.61
CA LEU A 40 -9.17 9.34 15.37
C LEU A 40 -9.43 9.72 16.83
N ASP A 41 -9.03 8.84 17.76
CA ASP A 41 -8.89 9.13 19.18
C ASP A 41 -7.39 9.09 19.53
N GLU A 42 -6.79 10.28 19.64
CA GLU A 42 -5.36 10.42 19.92
C GLU A 42 -4.99 9.93 21.33
N ASN A 43 -5.89 10.09 22.31
CA ASN A 43 -5.65 9.64 23.69
C ASN A 43 -5.59 8.12 23.77
N LYS A 44 -6.48 7.43 23.08
CA LYS A 44 -6.48 5.96 22.98
C LYS A 44 -5.51 5.43 21.96
N LYS A 45 -4.93 6.30 21.12
CA LYS A 45 -4.05 5.93 20.00
C LYS A 45 -4.71 4.92 19.06
N GLU A 46 -5.95 5.22 18.67
CA GLU A 46 -6.76 4.36 17.82
C GLU A 46 -7.59 5.16 16.82
N TYR A 47 -7.85 4.59 15.65
CA TYR A 47 -8.77 5.17 14.70
C TYR A 47 -9.72 4.14 14.08
N ILE A 48 -10.89 4.62 13.70
CA ILE A 48 -11.92 3.83 13.02
C ILE A 48 -11.72 3.97 11.51
N MET A 49 -11.76 2.83 10.81
CA MET A 49 -11.62 2.76 9.37
C MET A 49 -12.67 1.84 8.75
N GLU A 50 -12.80 1.89 7.44
CA GLU A 50 -13.59 0.96 6.63
C GLU A 50 -13.14 -0.48 6.90
N TYR A 51 -14.11 -1.36 7.12
CA TYR A 51 -13.84 -2.79 7.19
C TYR A 51 -13.60 -3.34 5.78
N VAL A 52 -12.60 -4.18 5.64
CA VAL A 52 -12.24 -4.88 4.40
C VAL A 52 -12.12 -6.38 4.67
N ASP A 53 -12.35 -7.18 3.63
CA ASP A 53 -12.56 -8.62 3.80
C ASP A 53 -11.24 -9.41 3.75
N PHE A 54 -10.28 -8.98 2.89
CA PHE A 54 -9.03 -9.69 2.66
C PHE A 54 -7.89 -8.72 2.38
N THR A 55 -6.65 -9.18 2.54
CA THR A 55 -5.50 -8.62 1.84
C THR A 55 -5.49 -9.10 0.38
N LEU A 56 -4.82 -8.38 -0.52
CA LEU A 56 -4.64 -8.84 -1.90
C LEU A 56 -3.99 -10.23 -1.95
N LYS A 57 -3.05 -10.50 -1.05
CA LYS A 57 -2.38 -11.79 -0.96
C LYS A 57 -3.37 -12.93 -0.68
N GLU A 58 -4.19 -12.76 0.35
CA GLU A 58 -5.19 -13.75 0.75
C GLU A 58 -6.23 -13.97 -0.34
N TYR A 59 -6.72 -12.88 -0.94
CA TYR A 59 -7.71 -12.94 -1.99
C TYR A 59 -7.21 -13.70 -3.23
N ILE A 60 -6.02 -13.37 -3.73
CA ILE A 60 -5.45 -14.06 -4.89
C ILE A 60 -5.17 -15.53 -4.56
N HIS A 61 -4.59 -15.85 -3.39
CA HIS A 61 -4.35 -17.25 -3.03
C HIS A 61 -5.64 -18.07 -2.96
N LYS A 62 -6.70 -17.50 -2.41
CA LYS A 62 -8.01 -18.18 -2.27
C LYS A 62 -8.70 -18.39 -3.62
N ASN A 63 -8.53 -17.47 -4.56
CA ASN A 63 -9.29 -17.43 -5.81
C ASN A 63 -8.44 -17.66 -7.06
N ASN A 64 -7.16 -17.99 -6.94
CA ASN A 64 -6.21 -18.00 -8.05
C ASN A 64 -6.65 -18.86 -9.26
N SER A 65 -7.23 -20.03 -9.00
CA SER A 65 -7.73 -20.94 -10.05
C SER A 65 -9.06 -20.52 -10.67
N LYS A 66 -9.77 -19.57 -10.06
CA LYS A 66 -11.13 -19.12 -10.46
C LYS A 66 -11.12 -17.76 -11.15
N LEU A 67 -10.12 -16.92 -10.87
CA LEU A 67 -10.04 -15.56 -11.41
C LEU A 67 -9.77 -15.61 -12.92
N SER A 68 -10.67 -14.99 -13.67
CA SER A 68 -10.52 -14.74 -15.11
C SER A 68 -9.42 -13.69 -15.37
N SER A 69 -8.98 -13.60 -16.63
CA SER A 69 -8.06 -12.55 -17.07
C SER A 69 -8.62 -11.15 -16.87
N ASP A 70 -9.90 -10.96 -17.14
CA ASP A 70 -10.58 -9.66 -17.02
C ASP A 70 -10.65 -9.20 -15.56
N GLU A 71 -10.94 -10.10 -14.62
CA GLU A 71 -10.92 -9.79 -13.19
C GLU A 71 -9.51 -9.39 -12.72
N ARG A 72 -8.46 -10.09 -13.16
CA ARG A 72 -7.07 -9.73 -12.84
C ARG A 72 -6.69 -8.37 -13.41
N ILE A 73 -7.08 -8.09 -14.66
CA ILE A 73 -6.86 -6.78 -15.30
C ILE A 73 -7.61 -5.69 -14.53
N SER A 74 -8.86 -5.94 -14.14
CA SER A 74 -9.66 -5.01 -13.35
C SER A 74 -8.98 -4.65 -12.03
N LEU A 75 -8.49 -5.64 -11.27
CA LEU A 75 -7.74 -5.40 -10.03
C LEU A 75 -6.49 -4.54 -10.28
N GLY A 76 -5.71 -4.85 -11.32
CA GLY A 76 -4.53 -4.08 -11.70
C GLY A 76 -4.85 -2.63 -12.02
N ILE A 77 -5.89 -2.39 -12.82
CA ILE A 77 -6.35 -1.05 -13.20
C ILE A 77 -6.78 -0.24 -11.96
N GLN A 78 -7.49 -0.85 -11.03
CA GLN A 78 -7.93 -0.20 -9.79
C GLN A 78 -6.72 0.25 -8.95
N ILE A 79 -5.71 -0.60 -8.80
CA ILE A 79 -4.48 -0.27 -8.07
C ILE A 79 -3.77 0.90 -8.74
N ILE A 80 -3.58 0.85 -10.07
CA ILE A 80 -2.94 1.93 -10.83
C ILE A 80 -3.70 3.25 -10.64
N LYS A 81 -5.03 3.25 -10.69
CA LYS A 81 -5.85 4.43 -10.45
C LYS A 81 -5.68 4.98 -9.04
N GLY A 82 -5.61 4.12 -8.02
CA GLY A 82 -5.35 4.52 -6.64
C GLY A 82 -3.97 5.17 -6.48
N ILE A 83 -2.92 4.53 -6.98
CA ILE A 83 -1.54 5.07 -6.93
C ILE A 83 -1.42 6.37 -7.72
N LYS A 84 -2.04 6.46 -8.92
CA LYS A 84 -2.06 7.72 -9.69
C LYS A 84 -2.70 8.87 -8.92
N THR A 85 -3.73 8.59 -8.11
CA THR A 85 -4.35 9.60 -7.23
C THR A 85 -3.35 10.14 -6.22
N LEU A 86 -2.50 9.28 -5.62
CA LEU A 86 -1.44 9.71 -4.71
C LEU A 86 -0.41 10.57 -5.43
N TRP A 87 0.08 10.12 -6.59
CA TRP A 87 1.06 10.87 -7.37
C TRP A 87 0.58 12.25 -7.82
N ASN A 88 -0.71 12.38 -8.18
CA ASN A 88 -1.32 13.67 -8.51
C ASN A 88 -1.37 14.63 -7.32
N LYS A 89 -1.30 14.11 -6.10
CA LYS A 89 -1.18 14.88 -4.84
C LYS A 89 0.26 15.03 -4.37
N ASN A 90 1.25 14.66 -5.19
CA ASN A 90 2.68 14.63 -4.84
C ASN A 90 2.99 13.73 -3.63
N ILE A 91 2.25 12.64 -3.47
CA ILE A 91 2.42 11.67 -2.40
C ILE A 91 3.04 10.40 -2.97
N LEU A 92 4.12 9.91 -2.35
CA LEU A 92 4.69 8.59 -2.57
C LEU A 92 4.35 7.69 -1.38
N HIS A 93 3.83 6.50 -1.66
CA HIS A 93 3.39 5.54 -0.63
C HIS A 93 4.56 4.90 0.11
N ARG A 94 5.62 4.54 -0.61
CA ARG A 94 6.90 3.95 -0.14
C ARG A 94 6.81 2.54 0.45
N ASP A 95 5.62 2.01 0.64
CA ASP A 95 5.38 0.64 1.14
C ASP A 95 4.26 -0.07 0.37
N ILE A 96 4.33 -0.01 -0.97
CA ILE A 96 3.43 -0.79 -1.81
C ILE A 96 3.74 -2.27 -1.61
N SER A 97 2.76 -3.03 -1.12
CA SER A 97 2.93 -4.45 -0.83
C SER A 97 1.60 -5.21 -0.92
N LEU A 98 1.68 -6.54 -1.02
CA LEU A 98 0.50 -7.41 -1.07
C LEU A 98 -0.33 -7.39 0.22
N LYS A 99 0.23 -6.88 1.33
CA LYS A 99 -0.45 -6.73 2.62
C LYS A 99 -1.17 -5.39 2.75
N ASN A 100 -0.61 -4.35 2.11
CA ASN A 100 -1.11 -2.98 2.20
C ASN A 100 -2.12 -2.66 1.09
N ILE A 101 -2.32 -3.58 0.15
CA ILE A 101 -3.43 -3.55 -0.79
C ILE A 101 -4.48 -4.53 -0.27
N LEU A 102 -5.65 -4.01 0.05
CA LEU A 102 -6.75 -4.72 0.66
C LEU A 102 -7.88 -4.90 -0.35
N ILE A 103 -8.76 -5.85 -0.08
CA ILE A 103 -9.91 -6.19 -0.92
C ILE A 103 -11.18 -6.00 -0.13
N LYS A 104 -12.08 -5.20 -0.67
CA LYS A 104 -13.47 -5.08 -0.24
C LYS A 104 -14.35 -5.81 -1.23
N GLN A 105 -15.13 -6.76 -0.76
CA GLN A 105 -16.06 -7.53 -1.59
C GLN A 105 -17.49 -7.05 -1.33
N TYR A 106 -18.22 -6.79 -2.42
CA TYR A 106 -19.64 -6.46 -2.42
C TYR A 106 -20.32 -7.42 -3.40
N ASP A 107 -21.12 -8.35 -2.93
CA ASP A 107 -21.76 -9.35 -3.79
C ASP A 107 -20.91 -9.76 -5.00
N ASP A 108 -21.18 -9.18 -6.18
CA ASP A 108 -20.47 -9.47 -7.43
C ASP A 108 -19.33 -8.47 -7.76
N ILE A 109 -19.06 -7.50 -6.88
CA ILE A 109 -18.07 -6.44 -7.15
C ILE A 109 -16.91 -6.55 -6.18
N VAL A 110 -15.69 -6.55 -6.73
CA VAL A 110 -14.44 -6.52 -5.96
C VAL A 110 -13.76 -5.16 -6.12
N VAL A 111 -13.52 -4.48 -5.00
CA VAL A 111 -12.87 -3.16 -4.96
C VAL A 111 -11.61 -3.25 -4.14
N ILE A 112 -10.48 -2.77 -4.70
CA ILE A 112 -9.23 -2.66 -3.96
C ILE A 112 -9.25 -1.44 -3.05
N LYS A 113 -8.47 -1.51 -1.94
CA LYS A 113 -8.26 -0.42 -1.00
C LYS A 113 -6.78 -0.35 -0.64
N ILE A 114 -6.10 0.71 -1.06
CA ILE A 114 -4.71 0.96 -0.67
C ILE A 114 -4.72 1.51 0.76
N SER A 115 -3.89 0.95 1.62
CA SER A 115 -3.84 1.22 3.06
C SER A 115 -2.40 1.35 3.56
N ASP A 116 -2.24 1.71 4.82
CA ASP A 116 -0.95 1.82 5.55
C ASP A 116 -0.02 2.91 4.97
N PHE A 117 -0.38 4.15 5.28
CA PHE A 117 0.34 5.36 4.86
C PHE A 117 1.44 5.78 5.85
N GLY A 118 1.88 4.87 6.73
CA GLY A 118 2.87 5.15 7.78
C GLY A 118 4.27 5.54 7.27
N LEU A 119 4.61 5.23 6.00
CA LEU A 119 5.90 5.55 5.37
C LEU A 119 5.81 6.62 4.28
N VAL A 120 4.66 7.23 4.09
CA VAL A 120 4.40 8.20 3.02
C VAL A 120 5.37 9.37 3.05
N LYS A 121 5.86 9.74 1.86
CA LYS A 121 6.63 10.94 1.59
C LYS A 121 5.80 11.91 0.77
N GLU A 122 5.62 13.11 1.28
CA GLU A 122 5.15 14.25 0.52
C GLU A 122 6.36 14.88 -0.17
N LEU A 123 6.33 15.00 -1.50
CA LEU A 123 7.49 15.44 -2.30
C LEU A 123 7.93 16.88 -1.99
N ASN A 124 7.06 17.67 -1.34
CA ASN A 124 7.33 19.07 -0.99
C ASN A 124 7.66 19.27 0.51
N SER A 125 7.80 18.18 1.30
CA SER A 125 8.13 18.30 2.72
C SER A 125 9.60 18.06 2.99
N GLU A 126 10.28 18.99 3.67
CA GLU A 126 11.68 18.88 4.10
C GLU A 126 11.90 17.89 5.27
N LEU A 127 10.81 17.31 5.80
CA LEU A 127 10.83 16.49 7.01
C LEU A 127 11.04 14.99 6.72
N THR A 128 12.10 14.62 6.03
CA THR A 128 12.56 13.24 5.98
C THR A 128 13.75 13.07 6.92
N SER A 129 13.56 12.36 8.04
CA SER A 129 14.67 12.00 8.92
C SER A 129 15.68 11.13 8.18
N GLU A 130 16.97 11.47 8.25
CA GLU A 130 18.07 10.78 7.57
C GLU A 130 18.20 9.27 7.91
N ASN A 131 17.59 8.82 8.99
CA ASN A 131 17.68 7.44 9.51
C ASN A 131 16.39 6.63 9.32
N THR A 132 15.66 6.80 8.22
CA THR A 132 14.51 5.93 7.96
C THR A 132 15.00 4.58 7.45
N GLU A 133 14.80 3.51 8.23
CA GLU A 133 15.06 2.13 7.79
C GLU A 133 14.31 1.84 6.49
N ILE A 134 15.00 1.17 5.55
CA ILE A 134 14.39 0.71 4.30
C ILE A 134 13.36 -0.35 4.64
N LYS A 135 12.08 0.00 4.48
CA LYS A 135 10.93 -0.88 4.70
C LYS A 135 10.20 -1.10 3.37
N GLY A 136 9.43 -2.17 3.32
CA GLY A 136 8.64 -2.52 2.15
C GLY A 136 9.13 -3.80 1.48
N SER A 137 8.33 -4.86 1.57
CA SER A 137 8.71 -6.23 1.16
C SER A 137 8.88 -6.40 -0.36
N LEU A 138 8.39 -5.45 -1.16
CA LEU A 138 8.49 -5.47 -2.61
C LEU A 138 9.44 -4.42 -3.18
N ASN A 139 10.05 -3.58 -2.36
CA ASN A 139 11.05 -2.61 -2.78
C ASN A 139 12.35 -3.30 -3.23
N GLU A 140 13.08 -2.67 -4.14
CA GLU A 140 14.41 -3.11 -4.53
C GLU A 140 15.44 -2.66 -3.49
N ILE A 141 15.68 -3.50 -2.50
CA ILE A 141 16.50 -3.19 -1.32
C ILE A 141 17.93 -2.77 -1.69
N SER A 142 18.59 -3.50 -2.60
CA SER A 142 19.96 -3.21 -3.02
C SER A 142 20.11 -1.83 -3.67
N ARG A 143 19.13 -1.43 -4.47
CA ARG A 143 19.08 -0.11 -5.08
C ARG A 143 18.85 0.98 -4.03
N LEU A 144 17.89 0.77 -3.12
CA LEU A 144 17.56 1.73 -2.08
C LEU A 144 18.68 1.88 -1.03
N GLN A 145 19.46 0.83 -0.75
CA GLN A 145 20.64 0.92 0.09
C GLN A 145 21.72 1.82 -0.52
N LYS A 146 21.95 1.73 -1.84
CA LYS A 146 22.93 2.58 -2.56
C LYS A 146 22.44 4.03 -2.70
N LYS A 147 21.17 4.21 -3.00
CA LYS A 147 20.54 5.52 -3.29
C LYS A 147 20.21 6.30 -2.01
N GLY A 148 19.98 5.60 -0.90
CA GLY A 148 19.36 6.15 0.31
C GLY A 148 17.85 6.24 0.22
N PHE A 149 17.15 5.85 1.28
CA PHE A 149 15.67 5.84 1.31
C PHE A 149 15.06 7.24 1.21
N ASN A 150 15.80 8.28 1.58
CA ASN A 150 15.37 9.66 1.41
C ASN A 150 15.24 10.07 -0.07
N ASN A 151 16.00 9.42 -0.95
CA ASN A 151 15.95 9.65 -2.39
C ASN A 151 14.94 8.76 -3.12
N TYR A 152 14.03 8.10 -2.37
CA TYR A 152 12.94 7.33 -2.94
C TYR A 152 12.08 8.18 -3.86
N ASP A 153 11.80 7.68 -5.06
CA ASP A 153 11.05 8.39 -6.09
C ASP A 153 9.99 7.49 -6.76
N LYS A 154 9.32 8.01 -7.77
CA LYS A 154 8.28 7.27 -8.51
C LYS A 154 8.80 6.00 -9.17
N SER A 155 10.07 5.94 -9.56
CA SER A 155 10.63 4.74 -10.20
C SER A 155 10.73 3.58 -9.23
N ASP A 156 10.98 3.86 -7.94
CA ASP A 156 10.98 2.84 -6.90
C ASP A 156 9.56 2.32 -6.62
N GLU A 157 8.54 3.20 -6.68
CA GLU A 157 7.14 2.78 -6.59
C GLU A 157 6.70 1.95 -7.80
N ILE A 158 7.12 2.33 -9.01
CA ILE A 158 6.83 1.56 -10.23
C ILE A 158 7.41 0.15 -10.12
N TYR A 159 8.61 0.00 -9.57
CA TYR A 159 9.20 -1.32 -9.33
C TYR A 159 8.34 -2.16 -8.38
N ALA A 160 7.97 -1.63 -7.20
CA ALA A 160 7.12 -2.33 -6.27
C ALA A 160 5.73 -2.66 -6.87
N LEU A 161 5.16 -1.71 -7.62
CA LEU A 161 3.89 -1.88 -8.33
C LEU A 161 3.97 -2.98 -9.39
N SER A 162 5.05 -3.05 -10.16
CA SER A 162 5.24 -4.10 -11.18
C SER A 162 5.22 -5.50 -10.57
N ARG A 163 5.80 -5.65 -9.37
CA ARG A 163 5.77 -6.92 -8.62
C ARG A 163 4.37 -7.29 -8.13
N VAL A 164 3.58 -6.30 -7.72
CA VAL A 164 2.17 -6.51 -7.36
C VAL A 164 1.37 -6.96 -8.59
N LEU A 165 1.54 -6.30 -9.73
CA LEU A 165 0.85 -6.65 -10.98
C LEU A 165 1.24 -8.06 -11.46
N TYR A 166 2.52 -8.41 -11.37
CA TYR A 166 2.99 -9.76 -11.66
C TYR A 166 2.31 -10.80 -10.76
N PHE A 167 2.20 -10.52 -9.45
CA PHE A 167 1.50 -11.41 -8.53
C PHE A 167 0.02 -11.57 -8.88
N ILE A 168 -0.66 -10.49 -9.24
CA ILE A 168 -2.07 -10.55 -9.69
C ILE A 168 -2.20 -11.43 -10.94
N ALA A 169 -1.30 -11.27 -11.90
CA ALA A 169 -1.33 -12.02 -13.14
C ALA A 169 -1.06 -13.53 -12.96
N THR A 170 -0.15 -13.88 -12.06
CA THR A 170 0.40 -15.24 -11.97
C THR A 170 0.07 -15.99 -10.68
N GLY A 171 -0.30 -15.29 -9.61
CA GLY A 171 -0.40 -15.83 -8.24
C GLY A 171 0.96 -16.14 -7.60
N ARG A 172 2.08 -15.76 -8.22
CA ARG A 172 3.45 -16.06 -7.78
C ARG A 172 4.15 -14.81 -7.26
N THR A 173 4.88 -14.95 -6.16
CA THR A 173 5.67 -13.85 -5.58
C THR A 173 7.10 -13.81 -6.13
N ASN A 174 7.64 -14.95 -6.54
CA ASN A 174 8.98 -15.04 -7.10
C ASN A 174 8.92 -14.82 -8.61
N LEU A 175 9.72 -13.86 -9.11
CA LEU A 175 9.98 -13.75 -10.54
C LEU A 175 10.71 -15.03 -10.96
N ILE A 176 10.13 -15.79 -11.88
CA ILE A 176 10.84 -16.88 -12.52
C ILE A 176 11.88 -16.21 -13.42
N ASN A 177 13.17 -16.44 -13.15
CA ASN A 177 14.23 -16.16 -14.12
C ASN A 177 14.02 -17.14 -15.28
N THR A 178 13.07 -16.86 -16.17
CA THR A 178 13.16 -17.38 -17.52
C THR A 178 14.33 -16.64 -18.14
N LYS A 179 15.46 -17.33 -18.32
CA LYS A 179 16.42 -16.95 -19.35
C LYS A 179 15.60 -16.89 -20.64
N CYS A 180 15.25 -15.69 -21.06
CA CYS A 180 14.88 -15.47 -22.45
C CYS A 180 16.18 -15.56 -23.21
N ASP A 181 16.49 -16.73 -23.73
CA ASP A 181 17.44 -16.86 -24.81
C ASP A 181 16.75 -16.18 -26.02
N PHE A 182 17.21 -14.96 -26.36
CA PHE A 182 16.91 -14.28 -27.60
C PHE A 182 17.87 -14.75 -28.68
#